data_d8c897030bea2e17ba69df6a09054f99
#
_entry.id   d8c897030bea2e17ba69df6a09054f99
#
_cell.length_a   1.000
_cell.length_b   1.000
_cell.length_c   1.000
_cell.angle_alpha   90.00
_cell.angle_beta   90.00
_cell.angle_gamma   90.00
#
_symmetry.space_group_name_H-M   'P 1'
#
loop_
_entity.id
_entity.type
_entity.pdbx_description
1 polymer ?
#
loop_
_entity_poly.entity_id
_entity_poly.type
_entity_poly.pdbx_seq_one_letter_code
_entity_poly.pdbx_strand_id
1 'polypeptide(L)'
;MSKSPVRVAVTGAAGQIGYALLFRIASGEMLGKDQPVILQLLEIPDEKAQNALKGVIMELEDCAFPLLAGIEAHSDPVAAFKNTDYA
;
A
#
# COMPACT_ATOMS: atom_id res chain seq x y z
N MET A 1 10.02 -19.32 11.15
CA MET A 1 10.54 -18.84 9.88
C MET A 1 9.63 -17.77 9.32
N SER A 2 10.18 -16.62 8.96
CA SER A 2 9.38 -15.54 8.42
C SER A 2 8.99 -15.81 6.96
N LYS A 3 7.78 -15.40 6.58
CA LYS A 3 7.33 -15.48 5.19
C LYS A 3 7.97 -14.38 4.36
N SER A 4 8.17 -14.65 3.06
CA SER A 4 8.59 -13.61 2.12
C SER A 4 7.47 -12.59 1.95
N PRO A 5 7.78 -11.29 1.82
CA PRO A 5 6.76 -10.29 1.57
C PRO A 5 5.99 -10.54 0.28
N VAL A 6 4.67 -10.33 0.30
CA VAL A 6 3.86 -10.29 -0.91
C VAL A 6 3.65 -8.85 -1.34
N ARG A 7 3.52 -8.64 -2.65
CA ARG A 7 3.31 -7.31 -3.22
C ARG A 7 1.82 -7.11 -3.49
N VAL A 8 1.27 -6.04 -2.93
CA VAL A 8 -0.15 -5.72 -3.02
C VAL A 8 -0.30 -4.35 -3.69
N ALA A 9 -0.96 -4.32 -4.84
CA ALA A 9 -1.24 -3.08 -5.54
C ALA A 9 -2.63 -2.57 -5.15
N VAL A 10 -2.74 -1.30 -4.80
CA VAL A 10 -4.01 -0.66 -4.46
C VAL A 10 -4.19 0.58 -5.31
N THR A 11 -5.27 0.62 -6.09
CA THR A 11 -5.62 1.77 -6.91
C THR A 11 -6.50 2.73 -6.11
N GLY A 12 -6.43 4.02 -6.43
CA GLY A 12 -7.18 5.04 -5.70
C GLY A 12 -6.78 5.09 -4.23
N ALA A 13 -5.49 4.91 -3.95
CA ALA A 13 -4.99 4.69 -2.59
C ALA A 13 -5.23 5.88 -1.65
N ALA A 14 -5.34 7.09 -2.19
CA ALA A 14 -5.61 8.29 -1.39
C ALA A 14 -7.11 8.54 -1.15
N GLY A 15 -8.00 7.75 -1.77
CA GLY A 15 -9.44 7.86 -1.56
C GLY A 15 -9.86 7.22 -0.24
N GLN A 16 -11.10 7.48 0.21
CA GLN A 16 -11.58 6.98 1.49
C GLN A 16 -11.57 5.45 1.59
N ILE A 17 -12.03 4.78 0.54
CA ILE A 17 -12.05 3.31 0.53
C ILE A 17 -10.63 2.75 0.50
N GLY A 18 -9.77 3.31 -0.34
CA GLY A 18 -8.38 2.91 -0.42
C GLY A 18 -7.64 3.12 0.90
N TYR A 19 -7.85 4.26 1.52
CA TYR A 19 -7.27 4.59 2.82
C TYR A 19 -7.60 3.53 3.88
N ALA A 20 -8.89 3.21 4.02
CA ALA A 20 -9.32 2.20 4.99
C ALA A 20 -8.75 0.83 4.67
N LEU A 21 -8.72 0.45 3.39
CA LEU A 21 -8.19 -0.83 2.93
C LEU A 21 -6.70 -0.97 3.23
N LEU A 22 -5.92 0.10 3.03
CA LEU A 22 -4.48 0.07 3.29
C LEU A 22 -4.16 -0.28 4.74
N PHE A 23 -4.88 0.30 5.68
CA PHE A 23 -4.64 0.03 7.10
C PHE A 23 -5.01 -1.40 7.46
N ARG A 24 -6.07 -1.94 6.86
CA ARG A 24 -6.46 -3.35 7.09
C ARG A 24 -5.44 -4.32 6.52
N ILE A 25 -4.89 -4.01 5.35
CA ILE A 25 -3.83 -4.86 4.75
C ILE A 25 -2.57 -4.80 5.61
N ALA A 26 -2.14 -3.60 5.98
CA ALA A 26 -0.90 -3.41 6.74
C ALA A 26 -0.97 -4.00 8.15
N SER A 27 -2.16 -4.01 8.76
CA SER A 27 -2.36 -4.58 10.10
C SER A 27 -2.41 -6.09 10.12
N GLY A 28 -2.52 -6.74 8.96
CA GLY A 28 -2.61 -8.20 8.85
C GLY A 28 -4.03 -8.76 8.86
N GLU A 29 -5.05 -7.90 8.89
CA GLU A 29 -6.44 -8.37 8.91
C GLU A 29 -6.85 -9.07 7.62
N MET A 30 -6.25 -8.72 6.50
CA MET A 30 -6.66 -9.22 5.19
C MET A 30 -5.89 -10.46 4.74
N LEU A 31 -4.57 -10.46 4.90
CA LEU A 31 -3.71 -11.51 4.39
C LEU A 31 -3.09 -12.39 5.49
N GLY A 32 -3.38 -12.08 6.73
CA GLY A 32 -2.87 -12.83 7.87
C GLY A 32 -1.85 -12.04 8.69
N LYS A 33 -1.83 -12.32 9.99
CA LYS A 33 -1.00 -11.59 10.94
C LYS A 33 0.47 -11.96 10.89
N ASP A 34 0.82 -12.96 10.09
CA ASP A 34 2.21 -13.40 9.92
C ASP A 34 2.72 -13.17 8.48
N GLN A 35 1.93 -12.47 7.65
CA GLN A 35 2.28 -12.23 6.26
C GLN A 35 2.79 -10.80 6.05
N PRO A 36 4.10 -10.60 5.85
CA PRO A 36 4.64 -9.29 5.48
C PRO A 36 4.13 -8.84 4.11
N VAL A 37 3.95 -7.54 3.94
CA VAL A 37 3.44 -6.97 2.70
C VAL A 37 4.29 -5.79 2.23
N ILE A 38 4.36 -5.62 0.90
CA ILE A 38 4.89 -4.42 0.26
C ILE A 38 3.71 -3.79 -0.49
N LEU A 39 3.38 -2.57 -0.13
CA LEU A 39 2.27 -1.86 -0.76
C LEU A 39 2.75 -1.10 -1.99
N GLN A 40 2.08 -1.34 -3.13
CA GLN A 40 2.32 -0.62 -4.38
C GLN A 40 1.10 0.25 -4.65
N LEU A 41 1.21 1.54 -4.31
CA LEU A 41 0.07 2.44 -4.27
C LEU A 41 -0.01 3.25 -5.56
N LEU A 42 -1.18 3.25 -6.17
CA LEU A 42 -1.43 3.96 -7.42
C LEU A 42 -2.47 5.06 -7.21
N GLU A 43 -2.14 6.27 -7.63
CA GLU A 43 -3.07 7.38 -7.75
C GLU A 43 -2.88 8.05 -9.12
N ILE A 44 -3.88 8.81 -9.55
CA ILE A 44 -3.79 9.55 -10.81
C ILE A 44 -2.65 10.57 -10.73
N PRO A 45 -2.02 10.94 -11.87
CA PRO A 45 -0.90 11.90 -11.88
C PRO A 45 -1.39 13.34 -11.75
N ASP A 46 -2.22 13.59 -10.77
CA ASP A 46 -2.73 14.89 -10.39
C ASP A 46 -2.03 15.34 -9.12
N GLU A 47 -1.60 16.60 -9.06
CA GLU A 47 -0.82 17.10 -7.93
C GLU A 47 -1.55 16.89 -6.59
N LYS A 48 -2.85 17.20 -6.57
CA LYS A 48 -3.66 17.06 -5.36
C LYS A 48 -3.74 15.60 -4.91
N ALA A 49 -3.97 14.68 -5.84
CA ALA A 49 -4.05 13.25 -5.54
C ALA A 49 -2.71 12.70 -5.08
N GLN A 50 -1.61 13.11 -5.72
CA GLN A 50 -0.27 12.67 -5.33
C GLN A 50 0.14 13.23 -3.97
N ASN A 51 -0.24 14.46 -3.64
CA ASN A 51 0.02 15.03 -2.31
C ASN A 51 -0.79 14.32 -1.23
N ALA A 52 -2.04 13.95 -1.52
CA ALA A 52 -2.85 13.16 -0.60
C ALA A 52 -2.23 11.78 -0.38
N LEU A 53 -1.69 11.16 -1.42
CA LEU A 53 -1.02 9.87 -1.34
C LEU A 53 0.21 9.95 -0.43
N LYS A 54 1.00 11.01 -0.53
CA LYS A 54 2.15 11.22 0.36
C LYS A 54 1.73 11.28 1.82
N GLY A 55 0.61 11.96 2.10
CA GLY A 55 0.07 12.03 3.46
C GLY A 55 -0.34 10.67 4.00
N VAL A 56 -0.97 9.85 3.16
CA VAL A 56 -1.36 8.48 3.54
C VAL A 56 -0.13 7.63 3.85
N ILE A 57 0.91 7.74 3.03
CA ILE A 57 2.16 7.01 3.26
C ILE A 57 2.79 7.41 4.59
N MET A 58 2.81 8.69 4.90
CA MET A 58 3.35 9.17 6.18
C MET A 58 2.57 8.61 7.36
N GLU A 59 1.24 8.54 7.27
CA GLU A 59 0.43 7.95 8.32
C GLU A 59 0.72 6.46 8.51
N LEU A 60 0.87 5.71 7.41
CA LEU A 60 1.22 4.30 7.47
C LEU A 60 2.58 4.08 8.14
N GLU A 61 3.55 4.92 7.82
CA GLU A 61 4.87 4.83 8.43
C GLU A 61 4.83 5.17 9.92
N ASP A 62 4.04 6.18 10.30
CA ASP A 62 3.90 6.58 11.69
C ASP A 62 3.21 5.51 12.55
N CYS A 63 2.32 4.71 11.97
CA CYS A 63 1.68 3.59 12.66
C CYS A 63 2.64 2.45 12.95
N ALA A 64 3.80 2.39 12.27
CA ALA A 64 4.84 1.39 12.49
C ALA A 64 4.31 -0.05 12.46
N PHE A 65 3.52 -0.39 11.44
CA PHE A 65 3.00 -1.76 11.29
C PHE A 65 4.13 -2.76 11.07
N PRO A 66 4.27 -3.79 11.94
CA PRO A 66 5.37 -4.75 11.80
C PRO A 66 5.35 -5.54 10.50
N LEU A 67 4.17 -5.75 9.91
CA LEU A 67 4.04 -6.52 8.68
C LEU A 67 4.29 -5.69 7.42
N LEU A 68 4.38 -4.38 7.54
CA LEU A 68 4.59 -3.50 6.39
C LEU A 68 6.09 -3.45 6.06
N ALA A 69 6.49 -4.23 5.06
CA ALA A 69 7.89 -4.35 4.67
C ALA A 69 8.35 -3.23 3.73
N GLY A 70 7.43 -2.59 3.03
CA GLY A 70 7.77 -1.48 2.14
C GLY A 70 6.53 -0.83 1.55
N ILE A 71 6.70 0.40 1.06
CA ILE A 71 5.64 1.18 0.41
C ILE A 71 6.23 1.84 -0.84
N GLU A 72 5.55 1.70 -1.98
CA GLU A 72 5.90 2.36 -3.23
C GLU A 72 4.73 3.23 -3.68
N ALA A 73 5.03 4.44 -4.14
CA ALA A 73 4.02 5.35 -4.69
C ALA A 73 4.19 5.44 -6.20
N HIS A 74 3.10 5.30 -6.93
CA HIS A 74 3.11 5.30 -8.40
C HIS A 74 2.01 6.18 -8.97
N SER A 75 2.28 6.74 -10.16
CA SER A 75 1.27 7.42 -10.98
C SER A 75 1.04 6.69 -12.31
N ASP A 76 1.80 5.62 -12.56
CA ASP A 76 1.71 4.82 -13.79
C ASP A 76 1.21 3.41 -13.44
N PRO A 77 0.08 2.96 -14.04
CA PRO A 77 -0.45 1.63 -13.75
C PRO A 77 0.53 0.50 -14.03
N VAL A 78 1.32 0.60 -15.09
CA VAL A 78 2.30 -0.45 -15.43
C VAL A 78 3.32 -0.62 -14.31
N ALA A 79 3.85 0.49 -13.80
CA ALA A 79 4.81 0.45 -12.69
C ALA A 79 4.15 -0.04 -11.40
N ALA A 80 2.92 0.42 -11.13
CA ALA A 80 2.20 0.07 -9.90
C ALA A 80 1.88 -1.42 -9.81
N PHE A 81 1.59 -2.06 -10.95
CA PHE A 81 1.22 -3.48 -10.97
C PHE A 81 2.38 -4.42 -11.22
N LYS A 82 3.60 -3.90 -11.37
CA LYS A 82 4.77 -4.73 -11.64
C LYS A 82 5.06 -5.66 -10.47
N ASN A 83 5.18 -6.96 -10.76
CA ASN A 83 5.46 -8.00 -9.77
C ASN A 83 4.40 -8.13 -8.66
N THR A 84 3.18 -7.68 -8.94
CA THR A 84 2.08 -7.71 -7.98
C THR A 84 1.57 -9.13 -7.76
N ASP A 85 1.39 -9.51 -6.50
CA ASP A 85 0.76 -10.78 -6.11
C ASP A 85 -0.75 -10.63 -5.94
N TYR A 86 -1.18 -9.47 -5.41
CA TYR A 86 -2.61 -9.14 -5.22
C TYR A 86 -2.88 -7.73 -5.69
N ALA A 87 -4.05 -7.48 -6.25
CA ALA A 87 -4.46 -6.16 -6.69
C ALA A 87 -5.88 -5.83 -6.24
#